data_b8ad29c21d3168f9b29000e0c9b193c4
#
_entry.id   b8ad29c21d3168f9b29000e0c9b193c4
#
_cell.length_a   1.000
_cell.length_b   1.000
_cell.length_c   1.000
_cell.angle_alpha   90.00
_cell.angle_beta   90.00
_cell.angle_gamma   90.00
#
_symmetry.space_group_name_H-M   'P 1'
#
loop_
_entity.id
_entity.type
_entity.pdbx_description
1 polymer ?
#
loop_
_entity_poly.entity_id
_entity_poly.type
_entity_poly.pdbx_seq_one_letter_code
_entity_poly.pdbx_strand_id
1 'polypeptide(L)'
;MGYISIDSSTSSTTIIVFDEKLKIKKKFQKEHKQIFTPEGYVEHDLNEIYQNLINLMRLASQLESNPKFISLTNQRETFALFDKETGRPVHNAIVWQCTRGQKYCDEIINNPSISNRITQKTGLKANSFFS
;
A
#
# COMPACT_ATOMS: atom_id res chain seq x y z
N MET A 1 21.41 -19.38 4.23
CA MET A 1 20.79 -18.19 3.57
C MET A 1 19.27 -18.38 3.56
N GLY A 2 18.58 -17.44 4.17
CA GLY A 2 17.11 -17.49 4.27
C GLY A 2 16.42 -16.53 3.32
N TYR A 3 15.20 -16.15 3.66
CA TYR A 3 14.33 -15.28 2.86
C TYR A 3 13.70 -14.21 3.74
N ILE A 4 13.35 -13.06 3.15
CA ILE A 4 12.61 -12.00 3.83
C ILE A 4 11.36 -11.71 3.03
N SER A 5 10.20 -11.69 3.67
CA SER A 5 8.97 -11.17 3.08
C SER A 5 8.53 -9.89 3.77
N ILE A 6 8.07 -8.94 2.99
CA ILE A 6 7.57 -7.63 3.42
C ILE A 6 6.13 -7.51 2.96
N ASP A 7 5.25 -7.19 3.89
CA ASP A 7 3.86 -6.83 3.62
C ASP A 7 3.59 -5.42 4.19
N SER A 8 3.45 -4.44 3.30
CA SER A 8 3.08 -3.07 3.65
C SER A 8 1.58 -2.88 3.42
N SER A 9 0.80 -3.35 4.37
CA SER A 9 -0.67 -3.38 4.33
C SER A 9 -1.30 -2.04 4.75
N THR A 10 -2.63 -1.99 4.79
CA THR A 10 -3.39 -0.77 5.14
C THR A 10 -3.16 -0.32 6.59
N SER A 11 -2.99 -1.23 7.54
CA SER A 11 -2.89 -0.88 8.97
C SER A 11 -1.48 -1.05 9.53
N SER A 12 -0.61 -1.78 8.85
CA SER A 12 0.72 -2.11 9.38
C SER A 12 1.71 -2.50 8.28
N THR A 13 2.99 -2.40 8.59
CA THR A 13 4.05 -3.07 7.87
C THR A 13 4.47 -4.31 8.66
N THR A 14 4.51 -5.45 8.01
CA THR A 14 4.94 -6.74 8.57
C THR A 14 6.15 -7.24 7.80
N ILE A 15 7.18 -7.71 8.52
CA ILE A 15 8.34 -8.37 7.93
C ILE A 15 8.50 -9.74 8.59
N ILE A 16 8.64 -10.78 7.76
CA ILE A 16 8.88 -12.13 8.21
C ILE A 16 10.21 -12.61 7.67
N VAL A 17 11.06 -13.10 8.56
CA VAL A 17 12.35 -13.73 8.23
C VAL A 17 12.17 -15.23 8.28
N PHE A 18 12.58 -15.90 7.21
CA PHE A 18 12.52 -17.37 7.08
C PHE A 18 13.94 -17.95 6.99
N ASP A 19 14.08 -19.18 7.43
CA ASP A 19 15.25 -19.98 7.14
C ASP A 19 15.24 -20.54 5.70
N GLU A 20 16.26 -21.32 5.32
CA GLU A 20 16.36 -21.92 3.99
C GLU A 20 15.29 -23.01 3.71
N LYS A 21 14.63 -23.51 4.74
CA LYS A 21 13.52 -24.48 4.66
C LYS A 21 12.15 -23.82 4.74
N LEU A 22 12.09 -22.48 4.60
CA LEU A 22 10.89 -21.65 4.73
C LEU A 22 10.20 -21.73 6.10
N LYS A 23 10.91 -22.10 7.14
CA LYS A 23 10.42 -21.98 8.51
C LYS A 23 10.61 -20.55 9.00
N ILE A 24 9.60 -20.01 9.69
CA ILE A 24 9.66 -18.68 10.26
C ILE A 24 10.71 -18.62 11.37
N LYS A 25 11.71 -17.78 11.20
CA LYS A 25 12.69 -17.42 12.23
C LYS A 25 12.14 -16.34 13.15
N LYS A 26 11.53 -15.30 12.55
CA LYS A 26 10.95 -14.18 13.29
C LYS A 26 9.94 -13.43 12.45
N LYS A 27 8.90 -12.87 13.12
CA LYS A 27 7.96 -11.89 12.58
C LYS A 27 8.17 -10.57 13.31
N PHE A 28 8.26 -9.49 12.57
CA PHE A 28 8.24 -8.10 13.04
C PHE A 28 7.03 -7.40 12.46
N GLN A 29 6.40 -6.53 13.24
CA GLN A 29 5.24 -5.77 12.78
C GLN A 29 5.23 -4.39 13.44
N LYS A 30 4.84 -3.38 12.67
CA LYS A 30 4.63 -2.02 13.15
C LYS A 30 3.38 -1.44 12.50
N GLU A 31 2.46 -1.00 13.32
CA GLU A 31 1.27 -0.28 12.87
C GLU A 31 1.62 1.12 12.41
N HIS A 32 0.82 1.65 11.49
CA HIS A 32 0.82 3.05 11.08
C HIS A 32 -0.61 3.60 11.11
N LYS A 33 -0.71 4.92 11.25
CA LYS A 33 -1.98 5.59 11.45
C LYS A 33 -2.72 5.78 10.13
N GLN A 34 -4.03 5.56 10.15
CA GLN A 34 -4.92 6.12 9.15
C GLN A 34 -5.32 7.52 9.58
N ILE A 35 -5.23 8.47 8.66
CA ILE A 35 -5.61 9.86 8.86
C ILE A 35 -7.00 10.02 8.26
N PHE A 36 -7.96 10.37 9.10
CA PHE A 36 -9.33 10.71 8.68
C PHE A 36 -9.45 12.23 8.68
N THR A 37 -9.70 12.81 7.51
CA THR A 37 -9.87 14.27 7.41
C THR A 37 -11.27 14.70 7.83
N PRO A 38 -11.50 15.99 8.15
CA PRO A 38 -12.85 16.49 8.48
C PRO A 38 -13.87 16.25 7.37
N GLU A 39 -13.44 16.17 6.11
CA GLU A 39 -14.28 15.88 4.94
C GLU A 39 -14.60 14.39 4.81
N GLY A 40 -14.09 13.54 5.70
CA GLY A 40 -14.28 12.09 5.66
C GLY A 40 -13.35 11.35 4.68
N TYR A 41 -12.25 11.98 4.24
CA TYR A 41 -11.24 11.32 3.42
C TYR A 41 -10.31 10.46 4.25
N VAL A 42 -9.67 9.49 3.60
CA VAL A 42 -8.77 8.55 4.27
C VAL A 42 -7.39 8.63 3.63
N GLU A 43 -6.38 8.89 4.44
CA GLU A 43 -5.02 9.14 4.01
C GLU A 43 -3.99 8.41 4.87
N HIS A 44 -2.78 8.24 4.35
CA HIS A 44 -1.61 7.78 5.10
C HIS A 44 -0.43 8.75 4.95
N ASP A 45 0.32 8.93 6.03
CA ASP A 45 1.63 9.56 5.98
C ASP A 45 2.66 8.56 5.42
N LEU A 46 3.16 8.85 4.23
CA LEU A 46 4.17 8.02 3.56
C LEU A 46 5.49 7.99 4.31
N ASN A 47 5.85 9.06 5.02
CA ASN A 47 7.08 9.09 5.80
C ASN A 47 6.99 8.12 7.00
N GLU A 48 5.83 8.05 7.66
CA GLU A 48 5.60 7.08 8.74
C GLU A 48 5.74 5.65 8.23
N ILE A 49 5.08 5.32 7.11
CA ILE A 49 5.14 3.98 6.51
C ILE A 49 6.59 3.64 6.13
N TYR A 50 7.30 4.56 5.48
CA TYR A 50 8.68 4.36 5.07
C TYR A 50 9.62 4.17 6.27
N GLN A 51 9.50 4.97 7.31
CA GLN A 51 10.31 4.82 8.53
C GLN A 51 10.03 3.50 9.25
N ASN A 52 8.76 3.08 9.32
CA ASN A 52 8.40 1.78 9.87
C ASN A 52 9.07 0.65 9.07
N LEU A 53 9.00 0.69 7.73
CA LEU A 53 9.66 -0.29 6.86
C LEU A 53 11.16 -0.35 7.12
N ILE A 54 11.86 0.79 7.09
CA ILE A 54 13.32 0.85 7.29
C ILE A 54 13.73 0.33 8.66
N ASN A 55 12.99 0.69 9.71
CA ASN A 55 13.28 0.23 11.06
C ASN A 55 13.10 -1.29 11.19
N LEU A 56 12.03 -1.85 10.63
CA LEU A 56 11.79 -3.29 10.64
C LEU A 56 12.81 -4.05 9.78
N MET A 57 13.24 -3.49 8.63
CA MET A 57 14.28 -4.08 7.79
C MET A 57 15.63 -4.12 8.49
N ARG A 58 15.99 -3.10 9.27
CA ARG A 58 17.22 -3.13 10.09
C ARG A 58 17.20 -4.29 11.10
N LEU A 59 16.05 -4.54 11.75
CA LEU A 59 15.92 -5.67 12.67
C LEU A 59 15.97 -7.02 11.92
N ALA A 60 15.34 -7.11 10.76
CA ALA A 60 15.35 -8.34 9.94
C ALA A 60 16.77 -8.64 9.43
N SER A 61 17.53 -7.65 9.01
CA SER A 61 18.92 -7.82 8.51
C SER A 61 19.92 -8.28 9.58
N GLN A 62 19.64 -8.02 10.86
CA GLN A 62 20.44 -8.58 11.96
C GLN A 62 20.27 -10.11 12.08
N LEU A 63 19.14 -10.65 11.67
CA LEU A 63 18.87 -12.09 11.72
C LEU A 63 19.20 -12.81 10.40
N GLU A 64 19.12 -12.11 9.28
CA GLU A 64 19.42 -12.60 7.95
C GLU A 64 20.09 -11.50 7.13
N SER A 65 21.41 -11.42 7.24
CA SER A 65 22.21 -10.36 6.60
C SER A 65 22.40 -10.56 5.08
N ASN A 66 22.21 -11.79 4.60
CA ASN A 66 22.36 -12.14 3.19
C ASN A 66 21.19 -13.04 2.73
N PRO A 67 19.97 -12.50 2.61
CA PRO A 67 18.82 -13.28 2.16
C PRO A 67 18.99 -13.67 0.69
N LYS A 68 18.52 -14.86 0.32
CA LYS A 68 18.50 -15.30 -1.09
C LYS A 68 17.63 -14.38 -1.96
N PHE A 69 16.51 -13.93 -1.42
CA PHE A 69 15.71 -12.85 -2.00
C PHE A 69 14.80 -12.21 -0.95
N ILE A 70 14.30 -11.04 -1.31
CA ILE A 70 13.31 -10.28 -0.56
C ILE A 70 12.08 -10.15 -1.44
N SER A 71 10.91 -10.49 -0.91
CA SER A 71 9.62 -10.26 -1.56
C SER A 71 8.92 -9.07 -0.92
N LEU A 72 8.20 -8.30 -1.72
CA LEU A 72 7.42 -7.16 -1.27
C LEU A 72 6.00 -7.25 -1.80
N THR A 73 5.03 -7.07 -0.91
CA THR A 73 3.64 -6.77 -1.27
C THR A 73 3.17 -5.49 -0.59
N ASN A 74 2.14 -4.86 -1.14
CA ASN A 74 1.65 -3.56 -0.70
C ASN A 74 0.12 -3.54 -0.62
N GLN A 75 -0.44 -2.46 -0.07
CA GLN A 75 -1.87 -2.21 -0.17
C GLN A 75 -2.22 -1.77 -1.59
N ARG A 76 -3.05 -2.57 -2.28
CA ARG A 76 -3.49 -2.29 -3.64
C ARG A 76 -4.39 -1.05 -3.66
N GLU A 77 -4.48 -0.38 -4.82
CA GLU A 77 -5.34 0.78 -5.08
C GLU A 77 -5.03 2.03 -4.23
N THR A 78 -4.17 1.95 -3.24
CA THR A 78 -3.64 3.12 -2.55
C THR A 78 -2.55 3.74 -3.41
N PHE A 79 -2.65 5.01 -3.70
CA PHE A 79 -1.67 5.69 -4.53
C PHE A 79 -1.07 6.91 -3.84
N ALA A 80 0.10 7.31 -4.33
CA ALA A 80 0.86 8.41 -3.79
C ALA A 80 1.58 9.18 -4.91
N LEU A 81 1.79 10.46 -4.68
CA LEU A 81 2.63 11.31 -5.51
C LEU A 81 3.89 11.67 -4.73
N PHE A 82 5.03 11.53 -5.36
CA PHE A 82 6.31 11.90 -4.78
C PHE A 82 7.20 12.61 -5.81
N ASP A 83 8.05 13.46 -5.33
CA ASP A 83 9.06 14.12 -6.15
C ASP A 83 10.10 13.11 -6.62
N LYS A 84 10.31 13.03 -7.92
CA LYS A 84 11.14 11.99 -8.55
C LYS A 84 12.62 12.11 -8.17
N GLU A 85 13.11 13.32 -7.94
CA GLU A 85 14.54 13.57 -7.66
C GLU A 85 14.86 13.35 -6.18
N THR A 86 13.97 13.79 -5.30
CA THR A 86 14.20 13.74 -3.85
C THR A 86 13.53 12.56 -3.16
N GLY A 87 12.56 11.89 -3.81
CA GLY A 87 11.72 10.86 -3.23
C GLY A 87 10.74 11.37 -2.17
N ARG A 88 10.62 12.69 -1.98
CA ARG A 88 9.73 13.27 -0.96
C ARG A 88 8.28 13.19 -1.39
N PRO A 89 7.36 12.80 -0.49
CA PRO A 89 5.94 12.86 -0.78
C PRO A 89 5.49 14.29 -1.06
N VAL A 90 4.68 14.47 -2.10
CA VAL A 90 4.03 15.75 -2.43
C VAL A 90 2.79 15.96 -1.56
N HIS A 91 2.14 14.85 -1.20
CA HIS A 91 0.93 14.79 -0.37
C HIS A 91 0.89 13.44 0.35
N ASN A 92 0.04 13.32 1.37
CA ASN A 92 -0.30 12.01 1.95
C ASN A 92 -0.79 11.04 0.87
N ALA A 93 -0.56 9.74 1.05
CA ALA A 93 -1.14 8.74 0.17
C ALA A 93 -2.66 8.74 0.32
N ILE A 94 -3.36 8.65 -0.81
CA ILE A 94 -4.82 8.47 -0.84
C ILE A 94 -5.11 7.00 -0.73
N VAL A 95 -5.77 6.61 0.38
CA VAL A 95 -6.05 5.21 0.68
C VAL A 95 -7.22 4.70 -0.15
N TRP A 96 -7.20 3.44 -0.55
CA TRP A 96 -8.25 2.78 -1.33
C TRP A 96 -9.67 2.95 -0.74
N GLN A 97 -9.80 3.17 0.56
CA GLN A 97 -11.07 3.42 1.26
C GLN A 97 -11.59 4.84 1.07
N CYS A 98 -10.78 5.74 0.49
CA CYS A 98 -11.14 7.15 0.38
C CYS A 98 -12.26 7.35 -0.65
N THR A 99 -13.28 8.11 -0.25
CA THR A 99 -14.46 8.37 -1.09
C THR A 99 -14.38 9.67 -1.88
N ARG A 100 -13.23 10.39 -1.88
CA ARG A 100 -13.10 11.69 -2.58
C ARG A 100 -13.36 11.62 -4.08
N GLY A 101 -13.16 10.46 -4.69
CA GLY A 101 -13.43 10.20 -6.11
C GLY A 101 -14.90 9.82 -6.41
N GLN A 102 -15.75 9.64 -5.40
CA GLN A 102 -17.10 9.07 -5.59
C GLN A 102 -17.97 9.88 -6.57
N LYS A 103 -17.91 11.21 -6.49
CA LYS A 103 -18.69 12.07 -7.42
C LYS A 103 -18.38 11.80 -8.89
N TYR A 104 -17.13 11.55 -9.24
CA TYR A 104 -16.72 11.21 -10.61
C TYR A 104 -17.19 9.82 -11.01
N CYS A 105 -17.20 8.89 -10.08
CA CYS A 105 -17.78 7.56 -10.30
C CYS A 105 -19.28 7.64 -10.57
N ASP A 106 -19.99 8.48 -9.83
CA ASP A 106 -21.44 8.69 -10.02
C ASP A 106 -21.73 9.32 -11.39
N GLU A 107 -20.93 10.27 -11.85
CA GLU A 107 -21.01 10.85 -13.20
C GLU A 107 -20.82 9.77 -14.29
N ILE A 108 -19.85 8.88 -14.11
CA ILE A 108 -19.60 7.75 -15.01
C ILE A 108 -20.75 6.77 -15.00
N ILE A 109 -21.26 6.40 -13.82
CA ILE A 109 -22.37 5.44 -13.67
C ILE A 109 -23.66 5.98 -14.33
N ASN A 110 -23.91 7.28 -14.20
CA ASN A 110 -25.05 7.95 -14.80
C ASN A 110 -24.94 8.14 -16.33
N ASN A 111 -23.80 7.77 -16.93
CA ASN A 111 -23.59 7.75 -18.38
C ASN A 111 -23.45 6.30 -18.89
N PRO A 112 -24.55 5.65 -19.36
CA PRO A 112 -24.53 4.24 -19.77
C PRO A 112 -23.49 3.92 -20.85
N SER A 113 -23.22 4.85 -21.78
CA SER A 113 -22.24 4.64 -22.84
C SER A 113 -20.82 4.48 -22.28
N ILE A 114 -20.43 5.33 -21.33
CA ILE A 114 -19.11 5.29 -20.69
C ILE A 114 -19.04 4.10 -19.73
N SER A 115 -20.06 3.91 -18.89
CA SER A 115 -20.12 2.84 -17.90
C SER A 115 -20.02 1.46 -18.55
N ASN A 116 -20.81 1.21 -19.61
CA ASN A 116 -20.75 -0.05 -20.35
C ASN A 116 -19.40 -0.28 -21.02
N ARG A 117 -18.80 0.76 -21.59
CA ARG A 117 -17.46 0.67 -22.21
C ARG A 117 -16.38 0.31 -21.18
N ILE A 118 -16.43 0.91 -19.99
CA ILE A 118 -15.50 0.57 -18.89
C ILE A 118 -15.68 -0.90 -18.51
N THR A 119 -16.91 -1.33 -18.23
CA THR A 119 -17.20 -2.70 -17.83
C THR A 119 -16.79 -3.72 -18.91
N GLN A 120 -17.03 -3.43 -20.18
CA GLN A 120 -16.61 -4.31 -21.29
C GLN A 120 -15.10 -4.45 -21.41
N LYS A 121 -14.33 -3.36 -21.14
CA LYS A 121 -12.87 -3.38 -21.26
C LYS A 121 -12.16 -3.93 -20.04
N THR A 122 -12.71 -3.73 -18.85
CA THR A 122 -12.01 -4.01 -17.58
C THR A 122 -12.65 -5.13 -16.76
N GLY A 123 -13.93 -5.46 -17.04
CA GLY A 123 -14.74 -6.33 -16.18
C GLY A 123 -15.22 -5.67 -14.89
N LEU A 124 -14.88 -4.39 -14.66
CA LEU A 124 -15.13 -3.66 -13.42
C LEU A 124 -16.22 -2.58 -13.63
N LYS A 125 -16.87 -2.21 -12.54
CA LYS A 125 -17.76 -1.03 -12.47
C LYS A 125 -16.97 0.15 -11.94
N ALA A 126 -17.35 1.37 -12.33
CA ALA A 126 -16.76 2.59 -11.75
C ALA A 126 -17.02 2.61 -10.23
N ASN A 127 -15.95 2.79 -9.47
CA ASN A 127 -16.01 2.82 -8.01
C ASN A 127 -14.78 3.57 -7.49
N SER A 128 -14.95 4.43 -6.48
CA SER A 128 -13.86 5.19 -5.85
C SER A 128 -12.80 4.32 -5.16
N PHE A 129 -13.04 3.02 -5.04
CA PHE A 129 -12.07 2.04 -4.60
C PHE A 129 -10.88 1.89 -5.58
N PHE A 130 -11.12 2.06 -6.87
CA PHE A 130 -10.08 1.93 -7.89
C PHE A 130 -9.39 3.28 -8.13
N SER A 131 -8.05 3.25 -8.19
CA SER A 131 -7.21 4.41 -8.50
C SER A 131 -7.05 4.68 -10.00
#